data_11e4f09b2b5115f6350867285571605c
#
_entry.id   11e4f09b2b5115f6350867285571605c
#
_cell.length_a   1.000
_cell.length_b   1.000
_cell.length_c   1.000
_cell.angle_alpha   90.00
_cell.angle_beta   90.00
_cell.angle_gamma   90.00
#
_symmetry.space_group_name_H-M   'P 1'
#
loop_
_entity.id
_entity.type
_entity.pdbx_description
1 polymer ?
#
loop_
_entity_poly.entity_id
_entity_poly.type
_entity_poly.pdbx_seq_one_letter_code
_entity_poly.pdbx_strand_id
1 'polypeptide(L)'
;MNIFSVNKIFFTVLGYPMSYIELSATLLIVVYVLLITRKIVWAWPLGIVTFSLFAVLFYQVRLYSDFFEQFYYIGNCFYGWYVWRASRPRSSASPAAASTDASQGGEQKRSSGGSGENKELAVSYTSGKGRLIAGAIIAAGGVSLGFTMSRIHTWLPALFAQQAAYPYIDAAATVMGFVAAALMTHRKIEAWILWLCVNSICIGLYFALNVKFVAILYIFFLALAVNGLITWSRELRKTNLSQRS
;
A
#
# COMPACT_ATOMS: atom_id res chain seq x y z
N MET A 1 -5.70 8.05 -31.24
CA MET A 1 -4.31 8.39 -30.84
C MET A 1 -4.16 8.01 -29.38
N ASN A 2 -3.52 6.85 -29.06
CA ASN A 2 -3.48 6.31 -27.68
C ASN A 2 -2.48 7.12 -26.82
N ILE A 3 -2.98 7.95 -25.92
CA ILE A 3 -2.19 8.69 -24.91
C ILE A 3 -1.48 7.73 -23.94
N PHE A 4 -2.03 6.51 -23.78
CA PHE A 4 -1.50 5.44 -22.93
C PHE A 4 -0.40 4.58 -23.57
N SER A 5 0.18 5.01 -24.71
CA SER A 5 1.30 4.30 -25.34
C SER A 5 2.61 4.70 -24.70
N VAL A 6 3.43 3.71 -24.28
CA VAL A 6 4.80 3.89 -23.78
C VAL A 6 5.71 4.58 -24.80
N ASN A 7 5.43 4.41 -26.10
CA ASN A 7 6.20 5.02 -27.19
C ASN A 7 5.97 6.54 -27.32
N LYS A 8 5.02 7.13 -26.59
CA LYS A 8 4.75 8.55 -26.62
C LYS A 8 5.55 9.26 -25.54
N ILE A 9 6.77 9.63 -25.88
CA ILE A 9 7.70 10.34 -24.99
C ILE A 9 7.17 11.76 -24.73
N PHE A 10 7.13 12.17 -23.47
CA PHE A 10 6.79 13.53 -23.04
C PHE A 10 8.05 14.39 -22.95
N PHE A 11 9.07 13.89 -22.27
CA PHE A 11 10.39 14.54 -22.17
C PHE A 11 11.47 13.53 -21.77
N THR A 12 12.74 13.94 -21.88
CA THR A 12 13.88 13.10 -21.54
C THR A 12 14.50 13.58 -20.24
N VAL A 13 14.57 12.72 -19.20
CA VAL A 13 15.23 13.00 -17.91
C VAL A 13 16.54 12.26 -17.85
N LEU A 14 17.65 12.98 -17.70
CA LEU A 14 19.00 12.38 -17.59
C LEU A 14 19.32 11.36 -18.69
N GLY A 15 18.82 11.58 -19.91
CA GLY A 15 18.96 10.65 -21.05
C GLY A 15 17.91 9.55 -21.12
N TYR A 16 16.97 9.48 -20.17
CA TYR A 16 15.89 8.51 -20.15
C TYR A 16 14.60 9.10 -20.75
N PRO A 17 14.06 8.51 -21.83
CA PRO A 17 12.81 8.96 -22.45
C PRO A 17 11.60 8.59 -21.59
N MET A 18 10.99 9.56 -20.91
CA MET A 18 9.82 9.35 -20.06
C MET A 18 8.54 9.51 -20.86
N SER A 19 7.66 8.50 -20.82
CA SER A 19 6.36 8.54 -21.47
C SER A 19 5.29 9.23 -20.62
N TYR A 20 4.17 9.69 -21.27
CA TYR A 20 3.05 10.29 -20.55
C TYR A 20 2.46 9.35 -19.50
N ILE A 21 2.30 8.06 -19.81
CA ILE A 21 1.74 7.08 -18.88
C ILE A 21 2.66 6.87 -17.66
N GLU A 22 3.97 6.81 -17.90
CA GLU A 22 4.97 6.64 -16.85
C GLU A 22 4.99 7.84 -15.91
N LEU A 23 5.02 9.07 -16.47
CA LEU A 23 4.94 10.29 -15.67
C LEU A 23 3.66 10.35 -14.84
N SER A 24 2.51 10.08 -15.48
CA SER A 24 1.22 10.12 -14.80
C SER A 24 1.15 9.11 -13.65
N ALA A 25 1.56 7.86 -13.90
CA ALA A 25 1.60 6.82 -12.89
C ALA A 25 2.53 7.18 -11.73
N THR A 26 3.72 7.73 -12.03
CA THR A 26 4.71 8.16 -11.02
C THR A 26 4.18 9.32 -10.16
N LEU A 27 3.53 10.32 -10.75
CA LEU A 27 2.93 11.40 -9.98
C LEU A 27 1.78 10.91 -9.09
N LEU A 28 0.92 10.04 -9.63
CA LEU A 28 -0.21 9.49 -8.89
C LEU A 28 0.23 8.60 -7.73
N ILE A 29 1.29 7.80 -7.88
CA ILE A 29 1.79 6.97 -6.77
C ILE A 29 2.34 7.82 -5.64
N VAL A 30 3.01 8.93 -5.94
CA VAL A 30 3.48 9.88 -4.93
C VAL A 30 2.31 10.47 -4.14
N VAL A 31 1.28 10.93 -4.84
CA VAL A 31 0.06 11.45 -4.20
C VAL A 31 -0.64 10.36 -3.38
N TYR A 32 -0.73 9.14 -3.91
CA TYR A 32 -1.28 7.98 -3.19
C TYR A 32 -0.57 7.75 -1.85
N VAL A 33 0.77 7.68 -1.85
CA VAL A 33 1.54 7.45 -0.62
C VAL A 33 1.37 8.59 0.38
N LEU A 34 1.34 9.84 -0.08
CA LEU A 34 1.08 11.00 0.79
C LEU A 34 -0.32 10.96 1.41
N LEU A 35 -1.34 10.55 0.66
CA LEU A 35 -2.71 10.39 1.18
C LEU A 35 -2.79 9.24 2.19
N ILE A 36 -2.14 8.10 1.94
CA ILE A 36 -2.04 6.98 2.89
C ILE A 36 -1.36 7.44 4.19
N THR A 37 -0.24 8.16 4.10
CA THR A 37 0.47 8.70 5.27
C THR A 37 -0.44 9.56 6.14
N ARG A 38 -1.29 10.36 5.50
CA ARG A 38 -2.27 11.24 6.18
C ARG A 38 -3.59 10.54 6.51
N LYS A 39 -3.70 9.24 6.27
CA LYS A 39 -4.90 8.40 6.51
C LYS A 39 -6.15 8.89 5.78
N ILE A 40 -5.98 9.49 4.63
CA ILE A 40 -7.08 9.98 3.80
C ILE A 40 -7.66 8.80 3.02
N VAL A 41 -8.96 8.51 3.20
CA VAL A 41 -9.64 7.35 2.56
C VAL A 41 -9.61 7.43 1.03
N TRP A 42 -9.55 8.62 0.45
CA TRP A 42 -9.44 8.83 -1.00
C TRP A 42 -8.13 8.28 -1.61
N ALA A 43 -7.16 7.93 -0.78
CA ALA A 43 -5.97 7.22 -1.24
C ALA A 43 -6.34 5.91 -1.96
N TRP A 44 -7.28 5.15 -1.45
CA TRP A 44 -7.63 3.84 -2.00
C TRP A 44 -8.20 3.89 -3.43
N PRO A 45 -9.22 4.72 -3.75
CA PRO A 45 -9.65 4.92 -5.15
C PRO A 45 -8.54 5.43 -6.05
N LEU A 46 -7.71 6.37 -5.56
CA LEU A 46 -6.57 6.85 -6.32
C LEU A 46 -5.56 5.72 -6.58
N GLY A 47 -5.33 4.84 -5.59
CA GLY A 47 -4.49 3.67 -5.73
C GLY A 47 -4.98 2.73 -6.85
N ILE A 48 -6.28 2.46 -6.94
CA ILE A 48 -6.86 1.65 -8.01
C ILE A 48 -6.50 2.22 -9.39
N VAL A 49 -6.67 3.53 -9.57
CA VAL A 49 -6.31 4.19 -10.84
C VAL A 49 -4.81 4.10 -11.10
N THR A 50 -4.00 4.37 -10.08
CA THR A 50 -2.53 4.35 -10.16
C THR A 50 -2.00 2.98 -10.55
N PHE A 51 -2.43 1.92 -9.86
CA PHE A 51 -1.98 0.55 -10.14
C PHE A 51 -2.53 0.02 -11.47
N SER A 52 -3.71 0.48 -11.90
CA SER A 52 -4.20 0.18 -13.24
C SER A 52 -3.32 0.79 -14.35
N LEU A 53 -2.84 2.02 -14.15
CA LEU A 53 -1.89 2.64 -15.09
C LEU A 53 -0.54 1.91 -15.10
N PHE A 54 -0.02 1.51 -13.93
CA PHE A 54 1.18 0.69 -13.85
C PHE A 54 1.00 -0.70 -14.51
N ALA A 55 -0.17 -1.33 -14.36
CA ALA A 55 -0.46 -2.57 -15.06
C ALA A 55 -0.39 -2.40 -16.59
N VAL A 56 -0.98 -1.34 -17.15
CA VAL A 56 -0.88 -1.03 -18.58
C VAL A 56 0.57 -0.76 -18.99
N LEU A 57 1.33 -0.02 -18.17
CA LEU A 57 2.74 0.27 -18.40
C LEU A 57 3.58 -1.03 -18.46
N PHE A 58 3.51 -1.87 -17.41
CA PHE A 58 4.29 -3.10 -17.29
C PHE A 58 3.93 -4.13 -18.37
N TYR A 59 2.66 -4.22 -18.77
CA TYR A 59 2.25 -5.04 -19.90
C TYR A 59 2.93 -4.60 -21.20
N GLN A 60 2.99 -3.28 -21.49
CA GLN A 60 3.60 -2.75 -22.69
C GLN A 60 5.13 -2.93 -22.73
N VAL A 61 5.79 -2.80 -21.57
CA VAL A 61 7.24 -3.03 -21.45
C VAL A 61 7.61 -4.52 -21.24
N ARG A 62 6.62 -5.42 -21.24
CA ARG A 62 6.78 -6.88 -21.10
C ARG A 62 7.33 -7.33 -19.74
N LEU A 63 7.14 -6.53 -18.70
CA LEU A 63 7.43 -6.90 -17.32
C LEU A 63 6.22 -7.61 -16.71
N TYR A 64 6.04 -8.88 -17.07
CA TYR A 64 4.81 -9.61 -16.73
C TYR A 64 4.69 -9.92 -15.23
N SER A 65 5.80 -10.11 -14.49
CA SER A 65 5.74 -10.28 -13.03
C SER A 65 5.18 -9.03 -12.37
N ASP A 66 5.73 -7.87 -12.70
CA ASP A 66 5.26 -6.57 -12.19
C ASP A 66 3.82 -6.28 -12.64
N PHE A 67 3.43 -6.69 -13.87
CA PHE A 67 2.05 -6.62 -14.34
C PHE A 67 1.09 -7.39 -13.43
N PHE A 68 1.41 -8.65 -13.08
CA PHE A 68 0.57 -9.45 -12.18
C PHE A 68 0.54 -8.91 -10.75
N GLU A 69 1.62 -8.34 -10.26
CA GLU A 69 1.70 -7.70 -8.96
C GLU A 69 0.67 -6.57 -8.80
N GLN A 70 0.39 -5.81 -9.88
CA GLN A 70 -0.60 -4.72 -9.84
C GLN A 70 -2.01 -5.21 -9.49
N PHE A 71 -2.40 -6.42 -9.92
CA PHE A 71 -3.71 -6.98 -9.55
C PHE A 71 -3.83 -7.23 -8.06
N TYR A 72 -2.74 -7.66 -7.40
CA TYR A 72 -2.71 -7.75 -5.95
C TYR A 72 -2.92 -6.38 -5.30
N TYR A 73 -2.21 -5.35 -5.75
CA TYR A 73 -2.36 -4.00 -5.18
C TYR A 73 -3.73 -3.40 -5.45
N ILE A 74 -4.31 -3.64 -6.62
CA ILE A 74 -5.69 -3.23 -6.93
C ILE A 74 -6.68 -3.92 -5.97
N GLY A 75 -6.57 -5.23 -5.79
CA GLY A 75 -7.39 -5.98 -4.83
C GLY A 75 -7.25 -5.46 -3.41
N ASN A 76 -6.01 -5.19 -2.98
CA ASN A 76 -5.73 -4.59 -1.68
C ASN A 76 -6.32 -3.18 -1.53
N CYS A 77 -6.37 -2.40 -2.61
CA CYS A 77 -7.02 -1.08 -2.59
C CYS A 77 -8.54 -1.19 -2.39
N PHE A 78 -9.23 -2.12 -3.05
CA PHE A 78 -10.67 -2.36 -2.80
C PHE A 78 -10.92 -2.76 -1.35
N TYR A 79 -10.12 -3.70 -0.83
CA TYR A 79 -10.24 -4.15 0.56
C TYR A 79 -9.94 -3.01 1.54
N GLY A 80 -8.87 -2.25 1.33
CA GLY A 80 -8.49 -1.13 2.17
C GLY A 80 -9.53 -0.01 2.16
N TRP A 81 -10.13 0.26 1.00
CA TRP A 81 -11.24 1.22 0.89
C TRP A 81 -12.43 0.78 1.73
N TYR A 82 -12.82 -0.50 1.62
CA TYR A 82 -13.89 -1.06 2.43
C TYR A 82 -13.60 -0.91 3.93
N VAL A 83 -12.43 -1.35 4.39
CA VAL A 83 -12.03 -1.31 5.81
C VAL A 83 -12.00 0.11 6.36
N TRP A 84 -11.39 1.04 5.63
CA TRP A 84 -11.26 2.43 6.10
C TRP A 84 -12.58 3.21 6.04
N ARG A 85 -13.47 2.84 5.13
CA ARG A 85 -14.79 3.44 5.03
C ARG A 85 -15.74 2.96 6.13
N ALA A 86 -15.70 1.65 6.43
CA ALA A 86 -16.47 1.04 7.50
C ALA A 86 -16.04 1.54 8.89
N SER A 87 -14.78 1.96 9.04
CA SER A 87 -14.21 2.45 10.30
C SER A 87 -14.42 3.95 10.54
N ARG A 88 -15.11 4.69 9.66
CA ARG A 88 -15.45 6.10 9.92
C ARG A 88 -16.58 6.17 10.91
N PRO A 89 -16.49 7.04 11.96
CA PRO A 89 -17.64 7.35 12.79
C PRO A 89 -18.76 7.87 11.87
N ARG A 90 -19.96 7.29 11.97
CA ARG A 90 -21.14 7.92 11.40
C ARG A 90 -21.27 9.26 12.09
N SER A 91 -20.93 10.34 11.40
CA SER A 91 -21.28 11.69 11.82
C SER A 91 -22.78 11.64 12.11
N SER A 92 -23.14 11.85 13.38
CA SER A 92 -24.53 11.96 13.80
C SER A 92 -25.24 12.88 12.82
N ALA A 93 -26.25 12.35 12.16
CA ALA A 93 -27.17 13.13 11.33
C ALA A 93 -27.57 14.35 12.17
N SER A 94 -27.40 15.53 11.58
CA SER A 94 -27.82 16.82 12.12
C SER A 94 -29.21 16.69 12.77
N PRO A 95 -29.39 17.13 14.03
CA PRO A 95 -30.71 17.23 14.62
C PRO A 95 -31.37 18.54 14.13
N ALA A 96 -31.79 18.53 12.87
CA ALA A 96 -32.62 19.60 12.33
C ALA A 96 -33.94 19.01 11.88
N ALA A 97 -34.76 18.58 12.82
CA ALA A 97 -36.21 18.45 12.73
C ALA A 97 -36.75 17.77 14.03
N ALA A 98 -36.77 18.46 15.13
CA ALA A 98 -37.63 18.11 16.26
C ALA A 98 -37.85 19.36 17.12
N SER A 99 -38.66 20.29 16.62
CA SER A 99 -39.39 21.20 17.45
C SER A 99 -40.87 20.84 17.29
N THR A 100 -41.54 20.72 18.41
CA THR A 100 -42.97 20.45 18.72
C THR A 100 -43.27 18.94 18.94
N ASP A 101 -43.27 18.48 20.19
CA ASP A 101 -44.47 18.44 21.05
C ASP A 101 -44.08 18.03 22.47
N ALA A 102 -44.69 18.74 23.45
CA ALA A 102 -44.50 18.54 24.86
C ALA A 102 -45.46 17.48 25.41
N SER A 103 -45.07 16.91 26.57
CA SER A 103 -45.89 16.17 27.54
C SER A 103 -46.21 14.70 27.22
N GLN A 104 -45.59 13.79 27.93
CA GLN A 104 -46.20 12.89 28.92
C GLN A 104 -45.16 11.91 29.46
N GLY A 105 -45.18 11.70 30.78
CA GLY A 105 -44.25 10.88 31.52
C GLY A 105 -44.35 9.39 31.19
N GLY A 106 -43.23 8.70 31.41
CA GLY A 106 -43.13 7.25 31.31
C GLY A 106 -41.71 6.82 31.69
N GLU A 107 -41.57 6.13 32.79
CA GLU A 107 -40.36 5.47 33.27
C GLU A 107 -39.66 4.71 32.18
N GLN A 108 -38.47 5.14 31.81
CA GLN A 108 -37.67 4.44 30.83
C GLN A 108 -36.69 3.48 31.51
N LYS A 109 -37.09 2.22 31.57
CA LYS A 109 -36.23 1.08 31.82
C LYS A 109 -34.91 1.23 31.06
N ARG A 110 -33.81 1.35 31.76
CA ARG A 110 -32.47 1.20 31.23
C ARG A 110 -32.30 -0.22 30.68
N SER A 111 -32.60 -0.43 29.41
CA SER A 111 -32.12 -1.59 28.69
C SER A 111 -30.68 -1.32 28.30
N SER A 112 -29.76 -2.10 28.86
CA SER A 112 -28.37 -2.20 28.41
C SER A 112 -28.33 -2.83 27.05
N GLY A 113 -28.60 -2.05 26.01
CA GLY A 113 -28.37 -2.40 24.63
C GLY A 113 -26.89 -2.10 24.31
N GLY A 114 -26.13 -3.14 24.01
CA GLY A 114 -24.74 -3.03 23.61
C GLY A 114 -24.58 -2.02 22.48
N SER A 115 -24.03 -0.87 22.78
CA SER A 115 -23.54 0.07 21.81
C SER A 115 -22.40 -0.60 21.05
N GLY A 116 -22.68 -1.06 19.83
CA GLY A 116 -21.67 -1.36 18.84
C GLY A 116 -20.92 -0.06 18.55
N GLU A 117 -19.98 0.26 19.41
CA GLU A 117 -19.06 1.36 19.27
C GLU A 117 -18.30 1.12 17.97
N ASN A 118 -18.65 1.82 16.91
CA ASN A 118 -17.90 1.87 15.66
C ASN A 118 -16.51 2.46 15.99
N LYS A 119 -15.62 1.60 16.50
CA LYS A 119 -14.29 1.96 16.92
C LYS A 119 -13.54 2.43 15.68
N GLU A 120 -13.27 3.72 15.62
CA GLU A 120 -12.44 4.30 14.57
C GLU A 120 -11.16 3.46 14.45
N LEU A 121 -10.80 3.05 13.23
CA LEU A 121 -9.60 2.23 13.00
C LEU A 121 -8.37 3.09 13.33
N ALA A 122 -7.90 3.00 14.56
CA ALA A 122 -6.74 3.72 15.05
C ALA A 122 -5.44 3.05 14.58
N VAL A 123 -4.39 3.84 14.45
CA VAL A 123 -3.04 3.30 14.25
C VAL A 123 -2.68 2.43 15.45
N SER A 124 -2.15 1.23 15.19
CA SER A 124 -1.82 0.27 16.24
C SER A 124 -0.63 -0.59 15.87
N TYR A 125 -0.07 -1.29 16.86
CA TYR A 125 0.91 -2.34 16.62
C TYR A 125 0.25 -3.65 16.24
N THR A 126 0.96 -4.45 15.45
CA THR A 126 0.60 -5.84 15.21
C THR A 126 0.85 -6.67 16.46
N SER A 127 -0.02 -7.63 16.77
CA SER A 127 0.19 -8.54 17.89
C SER A 127 1.47 -9.38 17.73
N GLY A 128 2.04 -9.89 18.83
CA GLY A 128 3.24 -10.74 18.75
C GLY A 128 3.05 -11.95 17.83
N LYS A 129 1.89 -12.62 17.92
CA LYS A 129 1.52 -13.71 17.01
C LYS A 129 1.43 -13.24 15.55
N GLY A 130 0.84 -12.08 15.31
CA GLY A 130 0.74 -11.51 13.96
C GLY A 130 2.10 -11.19 13.35
N ARG A 131 3.06 -10.68 14.14
CA ARG A 131 4.45 -10.45 13.70
C ARG A 131 5.16 -11.76 13.34
N LEU A 132 4.97 -12.81 14.14
CA LEU A 132 5.53 -14.14 13.84
C LEU A 132 4.95 -14.71 12.54
N ILE A 133 3.62 -14.60 12.35
CA ILE A 133 2.95 -15.04 11.11
C ILE A 133 3.47 -14.24 9.91
N ALA A 134 3.56 -12.91 10.01
CA ALA A 134 4.10 -12.06 8.96
C ALA A 134 5.55 -12.45 8.60
N GLY A 135 6.40 -12.65 9.62
CA GLY A 135 7.78 -13.12 9.42
C GLY A 135 7.86 -14.50 8.76
N ALA A 136 7.00 -15.45 9.17
CA ALA A 136 6.93 -16.78 8.57
C ALA A 136 6.48 -16.71 7.09
N ILE A 137 5.47 -15.87 6.78
CA ILE A 137 5.00 -15.65 5.40
C ILE A 137 6.13 -15.05 4.54
N ILE A 138 6.86 -14.05 5.06
CA ILE A 138 7.97 -13.43 4.33
C ILE A 138 9.08 -14.45 4.08
N ALA A 139 9.46 -15.23 5.09
CA ALA A 139 10.52 -16.21 4.95
C ALA A 139 10.13 -17.35 3.99
N ALA A 140 8.99 -18.01 4.24
CA ALA A 140 8.53 -19.13 3.42
C ALA A 140 8.15 -18.67 2.00
N GLY A 141 7.41 -17.56 1.88
CA GLY A 141 7.00 -17.00 0.59
C GLY A 141 8.21 -16.50 -0.22
N GLY A 142 9.15 -15.79 0.43
CA GLY A 142 10.37 -15.33 -0.22
C GLY A 142 11.24 -16.48 -0.75
N VAL A 143 11.43 -17.54 0.05
CA VAL A 143 12.17 -18.73 -0.38
C VAL A 143 11.44 -19.45 -1.52
N SER A 144 10.13 -19.69 -1.39
CA SER A 144 9.33 -20.39 -2.41
C SER A 144 9.29 -19.61 -3.73
N LEU A 145 9.03 -18.30 -3.67
CA LEU A 145 9.00 -17.44 -4.84
C LEU A 145 10.40 -17.31 -5.46
N GLY A 146 11.45 -17.15 -4.63
CA GLY A 146 12.83 -17.10 -5.07
C GLY A 146 13.27 -18.38 -5.78
N PHE A 147 12.90 -19.53 -5.23
CA PHE A 147 13.13 -20.82 -5.90
C PHE A 147 12.40 -20.88 -7.25
N THR A 148 11.13 -20.49 -7.30
CA THR A 148 10.35 -20.45 -8.54
C THR A 148 11.01 -19.54 -9.57
N MET A 149 11.38 -18.31 -9.18
CA MET A 149 12.03 -17.35 -10.07
C MET A 149 13.43 -17.79 -10.52
N SER A 150 14.18 -18.52 -9.69
CA SER A 150 15.47 -19.08 -10.08
C SER A 150 15.35 -20.17 -11.16
N ARG A 151 14.20 -20.85 -11.23
CA ARG A 151 13.94 -21.96 -12.16
C ARG A 151 13.00 -21.59 -13.31
N ILE A 152 12.38 -20.42 -13.30
CA ILE A 152 11.35 -20.04 -14.26
C ILE A 152 11.84 -20.08 -15.72
N HIS A 153 13.11 -19.74 -15.96
CA HIS A 153 13.74 -19.80 -17.28
C HIS A 153 13.84 -21.23 -17.84
N THR A 154 13.88 -22.25 -16.97
CA THR A 154 13.89 -23.65 -17.41
C THR A 154 12.48 -24.18 -17.64
N TRP A 155 11.49 -23.68 -16.91
CA TRP A 155 10.10 -24.14 -17.02
C TRP A 155 9.33 -23.43 -18.14
N LEU A 156 9.63 -22.15 -18.37
CA LEU A 156 8.95 -21.30 -19.34
C LEU A 156 9.96 -20.50 -20.19
N PRO A 157 10.85 -21.20 -20.96
CA PRO A 157 11.93 -20.53 -21.70
C PRO A 157 11.43 -19.56 -22.78
N ALA A 158 10.23 -19.79 -23.32
CA ALA A 158 9.62 -18.89 -24.32
C ALA A 158 9.25 -17.49 -23.74
N LEU A 159 8.96 -17.41 -22.43
CA LEU A 159 8.60 -16.17 -21.76
C LEU A 159 9.79 -15.56 -20.99
N PHE A 160 10.67 -16.40 -20.46
CA PHE A 160 11.80 -16.03 -19.60
C PHE A 160 13.08 -16.65 -20.18
N ALA A 161 13.65 -16.01 -21.20
CA ALA A 161 14.84 -16.53 -21.88
C ALA A 161 16.11 -16.48 -21.01
N GLN A 162 16.14 -15.65 -19.97
CA GLN A 162 17.32 -15.46 -19.11
C GLN A 162 16.99 -15.74 -17.65
N GLN A 163 18.01 -16.20 -16.91
CA GLN A 163 17.90 -16.42 -15.47
C GLN A 163 17.76 -15.08 -14.73
N ALA A 164 16.91 -15.03 -13.71
CA ALA A 164 16.80 -13.87 -12.83
C ALA A 164 18.14 -13.58 -12.13
N ALA A 165 18.57 -12.32 -12.10
CA ALA A 165 19.88 -11.94 -11.57
C ALA A 165 19.98 -12.14 -10.04
N TYR A 166 18.93 -11.81 -9.29
CA TYR A 166 18.89 -11.87 -7.83
C TYR A 166 17.55 -12.44 -7.32
N PRO A 167 17.18 -13.70 -7.71
CA PRO A 167 15.82 -14.22 -7.55
C PRO A 167 15.32 -14.26 -6.10
N TYR A 168 16.19 -14.54 -5.14
CA TYR A 168 15.79 -14.62 -3.73
C TYR A 168 15.65 -13.26 -3.07
N ILE A 169 16.50 -12.30 -3.42
CA ILE A 169 16.45 -10.94 -2.87
C ILE A 169 15.21 -10.22 -3.41
N ASP A 170 14.96 -10.34 -4.71
CA ASP A 170 13.79 -9.79 -5.38
C ASP A 170 12.49 -10.40 -4.83
N ALA A 171 12.41 -11.73 -4.74
CA ALA A 171 11.27 -12.42 -4.16
C ALA A 171 11.01 -12.03 -2.69
N ALA A 172 12.06 -11.86 -1.90
CA ALA A 172 11.91 -11.42 -0.52
C ALA A 172 11.35 -9.99 -0.43
N ALA A 173 11.81 -9.07 -1.29
CA ALA A 173 11.28 -7.71 -1.38
C ALA A 173 9.80 -7.71 -1.80
N THR A 174 9.43 -8.52 -2.83
CA THR A 174 8.05 -8.68 -3.31
C THR A 174 7.11 -9.18 -2.20
N VAL A 175 7.49 -10.27 -1.51
CA VAL A 175 6.64 -10.83 -0.44
C VAL A 175 6.55 -9.87 0.76
N MET A 176 7.64 -9.19 1.12
CA MET A 176 7.58 -8.13 2.12
C MET A 176 6.65 -6.99 1.71
N GLY A 177 6.65 -6.58 0.44
CA GLY A 177 5.73 -5.59 -0.12
C GLY A 177 4.27 -6.01 0.02
N PHE A 178 3.94 -7.26 -0.27
CA PHE A 178 2.59 -7.79 -0.09
C PHE A 178 2.14 -7.75 1.37
N VAL A 179 2.99 -8.19 2.29
CA VAL A 179 2.70 -8.14 3.74
C VAL A 179 2.59 -6.70 4.22
N ALA A 180 3.47 -5.80 3.75
CA ALA A 180 3.42 -4.37 4.09
C ALA A 180 2.09 -3.73 3.64
N ALA A 181 1.64 -4.00 2.42
CA ALA A 181 0.37 -3.50 1.89
C ALA A 181 -0.84 -4.02 2.70
N ALA A 182 -0.86 -5.29 3.07
CA ALA A 182 -1.89 -5.86 3.92
C ALA A 182 -1.91 -5.23 5.32
N LEU A 183 -0.74 -5.05 5.96
CA LEU A 183 -0.63 -4.37 7.24
C LEU A 183 -1.04 -2.90 7.18
N MET A 184 -0.75 -2.21 6.07
CA MET A 184 -1.16 -0.83 5.80
C MET A 184 -2.68 -0.69 5.82
N THR A 185 -3.41 -1.63 5.23
CA THR A 185 -4.87 -1.67 5.22
C THR A 185 -5.45 -1.67 6.63
N HIS A 186 -4.82 -2.37 7.56
CA HIS A 186 -5.22 -2.44 8.97
C HIS A 186 -4.59 -1.36 9.86
N ARG A 187 -4.01 -0.31 9.26
CA ARG A 187 -3.31 0.79 9.94
C ARG A 187 -2.25 0.31 10.95
N LYS A 188 -1.50 -0.74 10.60
CA LYS A 188 -0.40 -1.26 11.41
C LYS A 188 0.89 -0.52 11.11
N ILE A 189 1.58 -0.07 12.18
CA ILE A 189 2.81 0.73 12.03
C ILE A 189 3.95 -0.05 11.39
N GLU A 190 3.96 -1.38 11.58
CA GLU A 190 4.95 -2.29 10.98
C GLU A 190 4.93 -2.27 9.45
N ALA A 191 3.83 -1.85 8.83
CA ALA A 191 3.77 -1.64 7.38
C ALA A 191 4.86 -0.68 6.89
N TRP A 192 5.06 0.44 7.60
CA TRP A 192 6.10 1.40 7.25
C TRP A 192 7.51 0.86 7.45
N ILE A 193 7.72 0.04 8.49
CA ILE A 193 9.01 -0.63 8.74
C ILE A 193 9.33 -1.59 7.59
N LEU A 194 8.36 -2.38 7.14
CA LEU A 194 8.56 -3.26 5.98
C LEU A 194 8.81 -2.46 4.69
N TRP A 195 8.10 -1.36 4.46
CA TRP A 195 8.37 -0.48 3.31
C TRP A 195 9.78 0.13 3.37
N LEU A 196 10.31 0.48 4.55
CA LEU A 196 11.70 0.90 4.69
C LEU A 196 12.67 -0.21 4.26
N CYS A 197 12.43 -1.45 4.69
CA CYS A 197 13.24 -2.60 4.30
C CYS A 197 13.17 -2.85 2.79
N VAL A 198 11.97 -2.90 2.21
CA VAL A 198 11.76 -3.10 0.77
C VAL A 198 12.49 -2.04 -0.04
N ASN A 199 12.26 -0.75 0.26
CA ASN A 199 12.90 0.33 -0.49
C ASN A 199 14.42 0.28 -0.39
N SER A 200 14.98 -0.04 0.80
CA SER A 200 16.43 -0.18 0.99
C SER A 200 17.02 -1.33 0.16
N ILE A 201 16.33 -2.48 0.12
CA ILE A 201 16.73 -3.62 -0.71
C ILE A 201 16.68 -3.24 -2.19
N CYS A 202 15.58 -2.63 -2.64
CA CYS A 202 15.39 -2.24 -4.03
C CYS A 202 16.42 -1.18 -4.49
N ILE A 203 16.78 -0.22 -3.64
CA ILE A 203 17.87 0.72 -3.94
C ILE A 203 19.15 -0.05 -4.25
N GLY A 204 19.57 -0.96 -3.37
CA GLY A 204 20.78 -1.79 -3.58
C GLY A 204 20.69 -2.65 -4.83
N LEU A 205 19.55 -3.30 -5.03
CA LEU A 205 19.30 -4.18 -6.18
C LEU A 205 19.40 -3.43 -7.50
N TYR A 206 18.72 -2.28 -7.63
CA TYR A 206 18.71 -1.52 -8.87
C TYR A 206 20.03 -0.79 -9.14
N PHE A 207 20.79 -0.42 -8.09
CA PHE A 207 22.17 0.03 -8.29
C PHE A 207 23.06 -1.09 -8.82
N ALA A 208 22.95 -2.31 -8.28
CA ALA A 208 23.72 -3.47 -8.76
C ALA A 208 23.36 -3.85 -10.21
N LEU A 209 22.11 -3.65 -10.60
CA LEU A 209 21.62 -3.87 -11.97
C LEU A 209 21.93 -2.71 -12.94
N ASN A 210 22.61 -1.65 -12.49
CA ASN A 210 22.88 -0.42 -13.26
C ASN A 210 21.62 0.35 -13.74
N VAL A 211 20.46 0.12 -13.12
CA VAL A 211 19.20 0.81 -13.42
C VAL A 211 19.04 2.02 -12.47
N LYS A 212 19.90 3.02 -12.65
CA LYS A 212 20.09 4.13 -11.71
C LYS A 212 18.83 4.98 -11.50
N PHE A 213 18.00 5.16 -12.53
CA PHE A 213 16.77 5.95 -12.43
C PHE A 213 15.76 5.32 -11.46
N VAL A 214 15.57 4.00 -11.57
CA VAL A 214 14.68 3.26 -10.66
C VAL A 214 15.24 3.28 -9.22
N ALA A 215 16.56 3.19 -9.05
CA ALA A 215 17.16 3.34 -7.72
C ALA A 215 16.85 4.72 -7.10
N ILE A 216 16.90 5.81 -7.87
CA ILE A 216 16.54 7.17 -7.42
C ILE A 216 15.05 7.22 -7.01
N LEU A 217 14.16 6.58 -7.75
CA LEU A 217 12.74 6.49 -7.40
C LEU A 217 12.54 5.77 -6.05
N TYR A 218 13.27 4.69 -5.79
CA TYR A 218 13.22 4.00 -4.49
C TYR A 218 13.82 4.82 -3.34
N ILE A 219 14.81 5.68 -3.58
CA ILE A 219 15.29 6.65 -2.58
C ILE A 219 14.15 7.63 -2.21
N PHE A 220 13.41 8.09 -3.20
CA PHE A 220 12.24 8.94 -2.95
C PHE A 220 11.15 8.20 -2.14
N PHE A 221 10.84 6.94 -2.48
CA PHE A 221 9.90 6.12 -1.72
C PHE A 221 10.40 5.84 -0.30
N LEU A 222 11.70 5.66 -0.10
CA LEU A 222 12.30 5.51 1.23
C LEU A 222 12.03 6.76 2.09
N ALA A 223 12.23 7.96 1.54
CA ALA A 223 11.93 9.21 2.24
C ALA A 223 10.43 9.33 2.59
N LEU A 224 9.54 8.93 1.69
CA LEU A 224 8.10 8.88 1.97
C LEU A 224 7.75 7.87 3.06
N ALA A 225 8.39 6.69 3.09
CA ALA A 225 8.19 5.68 4.12
C ALA A 225 8.65 6.17 5.50
N VAL A 226 9.80 6.89 5.57
CA VAL A 226 10.25 7.56 6.81
C VAL A 226 9.21 8.56 7.30
N ASN A 227 8.71 9.41 6.40
CA ASN A 227 7.67 10.39 6.75
C ASN A 227 6.38 9.72 7.25
N GLY A 228 5.95 8.64 6.60
CA GLY A 228 4.80 7.84 7.01
C GLY A 228 4.99 7.24 8.40
N LEU A 229 6.15 6.63 8.68
CA LEU A 229 6.48 6.07 9.97
C LEU A 229 6.48 7.14 11.08
N ILE A 230 7.08 8.31 10.84
CA ILE A 230 7.12 9.41 11.80
C ILE A 230 5.68 9.91 12.08
N THR A 231 4.89 10.12 11.05
CA THR A 231 3.52 10.64 11.18
C THR A 231 2.64 9.69 12.00
N TRP A 232 2.66 8.40 11.68
CA TRP A 232 1.86 7.41 12.40
C TRP A 232 2.38 7.13 13.82
N SER A 233 3.71 7.19 14.04
CA SER A 233 4.30 7.05 15.37
C SER A 233 3.91 8.20 16.31
N ARG A 234 3.88 9.43 15.80
CA ARG A 234 3.44 10.61 16.58
C ARG A 234 1.99 10.48 16.99
N GLU A 235 1.15 9.98 16.10
CA GLU A 235 -0.26 9.78 16.40
C GLU A 235 -0.47 8.70 17.45
N LEU A 236 0.20 7.56 17.32
CA LEU A 236 0.12 6.48 18.30
C LEU A 236 0.51 6.96 19.71
N ARG A 237 1.54 7.82 19.81
CA ARG A 237 1.93 8.42 21.11
C ARG A 237 0.83 9.32 21.69
N LYS A 238 0.17 10.13 20.86
CA LYS A 238 -0.94 11.00 21.30
C LYS A 238 -2.11 10.18 21.83
N THR A 239 -2.50 9.13 21.13
CA THR A 239 -3.58 8.24 21.54
C THR A 239 -3.28 7.55 22.88
N ASN A 240 -2.04 7.07 23.07
CA ASN A 240 -1.63 6.42 24.33
C ASN A 240 -1.58 7.40 25.53
N LEU A 241 -1.26 8.67 25.31
CA LEU A 241 -1.27 9.70 26.36
C LEU A 241 -2.71 10.05 26.77
N SER A 242 -3.62 10.17 25.80
CA SER A 242 -5.05 10.45 26.07
C SER A 242 -5.78 9.31 26.80
N GLN A 243 -5.29 8.08 26.72
CA GLN A 243 -5.86 6.93 27.45
C GLN A 243 -5.32 6.78 28.88
N ARG A 244 -4.27 7.53 29.25
CA ARG A 244 -3.64 7.50 30.59
C ARG A 244 -4.04 8.68 31.46
N SER A 245 -4.64 9.72 30.88
CA SER A 245 -5.23 10.88 31.58
C SER A 245 -6.70 10.64 31.90
#